data_ba9aaa71d45f7a90274cddccfd4ad3a7
#
_entry.id   ba9aaa71d45f7a90274cddccfd4ad3a7
#
_cell.length_a   1.000
_cell.length_b   1.000
_cell.length_c   1.000
_cell.angle_alpha   90.00
_cell.angle_beta   90.00
_cell.angle_gamma   90.00
#
_symmetry.space_group_name_H-M   'P 1'
#
loop_
_entity.id
_entity.type
_entity.pdbx_description
1 polymer ?
#
loop_
_entity_poly.entity_id
_entity_poly.type
_entity_poly.pdbx_seq_one_letter_code
_entity_poly.pdbx_strand_id
1 'polypeptide(L)'
;INARIIDPKNNMDEIGGLIIDSQGLIKAVGKKVANGNLPTSAEKIDLKKQILIPGLVDMRVFIGEPGYEYKENFRTLSSAALSGGVTSVVSMPNTNPAIDNVSMVDFLKRRGRDKSKINIFPAATLTKNTEGKQMTEFGLLKRKGIIGFTDGIKTVQNPEVMSRIMNFASQSGSLIMQHAEDNILSKDGLINEGEVSTRLGLKGIPSLAEKIIVERDLSLLEEYLCKYHISQISSKKTISVIKRAKKEGKVFTAGVSINNLSLNEKDIGDFKTFLKLSPPIRTESDRQALMNQLTMVL
;
A
#
# COMPACT_ATOMS: atom_id res chain seq x y z
N ILE A 1 6.09 -27.07 14.47
CA ILE A 1 7.23 -27.83 13.91
C ILE A 1 6.91 -28.33 12.51
N ASN A 2 7.91 -28.88 11.80
CA ASN A 2 7.78 -29.43 10.44
C ASN A 2 7.24 -28.44 9.40
N ALA A 3 7.67 -27.17 9.46
CA ALA A 3 7.34 -26.16 8.48
C ALA A 3 8.48 -26.00 7.47
N ARG A 4 8.17 -25.66 6.21
CA ARG A 4 9.13 -24.97 5.33
C ARG A 4 9.11 -23.50 5.67
N ILE A 5 10.17 -23.01 6.27
CA ILE A 5 10.28 -21.61 6.72
C ILE A 5 10.93 -20.81 5.61
N ILE A 6 10.24 -19.78 5.11
CA ILE A 6 10.76 -18.87 4.09
C ILE A 6 10.77 -17.46 4.68
N ASP A 7 11.96 -16.90 4.90
CA ASP A 7 12.17 -15.52 5.34
C ASP A 7 13.21 -14.85 4.44
N PRO A 8 12.78 -14.10 3.41
CA PRO A 8 13.70 -13.47 2.47
C PRO A 8 14.62 -12.44 3.12
N LYS A 9 14.20 -11.77 4.20
CA LYS A 9 15.01 -10.79 4.91
C LYS A 9 16.27 -11.44 5.53
N ASN A 10 16.14 -12.66 6.02
CA ASN A 10 17.21 -13.41 6.65
C ASN A 10 17.81 -14.48 5.72
N ASN A 11 17.49 -14.48 4.42
CA ASN A 11 17.89 -15.48 3.43
C ASN A 11 17.63 -16.93 3.91
N MET A 12 16.48 -17.16 4.55
CA MET A 12 16.09 -18.45 5.10
C MET A 12 15.09 -19.12 4.17
N ASP A 13 15.39 -20.36 3.74
CA ASP A 13 14.47 -21.29 3.10
C ASP A 13 14.87 -22.70 3.56
N GLU A 14 14.25 -23.19 4.63
CA GLU A 14 14.59 -24.47 5.24
C GLU A 14 13.43 -25.14 5.95
N ILE A 15 13.52 -26.47 6.12
CA ILE A 15 12.58 -27.23 6.95
C ILE A 15 13.00 -27.09 8.41
N GLY A 16 12.07 -26.65 9.26
CA GLY A 16 12.35 -26.40 10.67
C GLY A 16 11.09 -26.17 11.50
N GLY A 17 11.24 -25.39 12.55
CA GLY A 17 10.16 -25.02 13.44
C GLY A 17 10.32 -23.60 13.99
N LEU A 18 9.35 -23.20 14.77
CA LEU A 18 9.29 -21.91 15.46
C LEU A 18 8.86 -22.13 16.90
N ILE A 19 9.54 -21.50 17.86
CA ILE A 19 9.13 -21.44 19.26
C ILE A 19 8.67 -20.03 19.58
N ILE A 20 7.44 -19.92 20.09
CA ILE A 20 6.86 -18.68 20.57
C ILE A 20 6.67 -18.80 22.08
N ASP A 21 7.06 -17.76 22.82
CA ASP A 21 6.87 -17.73 24.28
C ASP A 21 5.45 -17.27 24.67
N SER A 22 5.18 -17.27 25.98
CA SER A 22 3.90 -16.83 26.53
C SER A 22 3.56 -15.36 26.30
N GLN A 23 4.55 -14.55 25.89
CA GLN A 23 4.36 -13.15 25.52
C GLN A 23 4.15 -12.95 24.00
N GLY A 24 4.14 -14.03 23.21
CA GLY A 24 4.00 -14.00 21.76
C GLY A 24 5.30 -13.66 21.02
N LEU A 25 6.46 -13.69 21.68
CA LEU A 25 7.76 -13.40 21.08
C LEU A 25 8.42 -14.67 20.53
N ILE A 26 9.06 -14.53 19.37
CA ILE A 26 9.82 -15.61 18.75
C ILE A 26 11.11 -15.83 19.55
N LYS A 27 11.27 -17.01 20.18
CA LYS A 27 12.46 -17.40 20.92
C LYS A 27 13.47 -18.16 20.07
N ALA A 28 13.01 -18.96 19.13
CA ALA A 28 13.87 -19.71 18.24
C ALA A 28 13.15 -20.00 16.92
N VAL A 29 13.92 -20.09 15.83
CA VAL A 29 13.44 -20.43 14.50
C VAL A 29 14.50 -21.26 13.77
N GLY A 30 14.06 -22.17 12.90
CA GLY A 30 14.92 -22.92 12.00
C GLY A 30 15.07 -24.41 12.36
N LYS A 31 16.06 -25.06 11.75
CA LYS A 31 16.30 -26.52 11.82
C LYS A 31 16.44 -27.07 13.24
N LYS A 32 17.07 -26.31 14.14
CA LYS A 32 17.31 -26.76 15.52
C LYS A 32 16.01 -26.99 16.30
N VAL A 33 14.95 -26.30 15.94
CA VAL A 33 13.63 -26.47 16.55
C VAL A 33 12.95 -27.77 16.09
N ALA A 34 13.23 -28.23 14.88
CA ALA A 34 12.66 -29.46 14.32
C ALA A 34 13.18 -30.73 15.02
N ASN A 35 14.38 -30.68 15.60
CA ASN A 35 15.12 -31.87 16.15
C ASN A 35 14.89 -32.16 17.63
N GLY A 36 13.77 -31.71 18.20
CA GLY A 36 13.32 -32.25 19.50
C GLY A 36 13.71 -31.47 20.76
N ASN A 37 14.45 -30.36 20.65
CA ASN A 37 14.75 -29.48 21.80
C ASN A 37 13.55 -28.54 22.11
N LEU A 38 12.38 -29.12 22.33
CA LEU A 38 11.19 -28.37 22.67
C LEU A 38 10.99 -28.32 24.17
N PRO A 39 10.54 -27.18 24.75
CA PRO A 39 10.12 -27.16 26.15
C PRO A 39 9.01 -28.18 26.39
N THR A 40 9.09 -28.91 27.48
CA THR A 40 8.09 -29.94 27.84
C THR A 40 6.69 -29.41 28.04
N SER A 41 6.56 -28.12 28.38
CA SER A 41 5.29 -27.42 28.59
C SER A 41 4.73 -26.77 27.32
N ALA A 42 5.40 -26.89 26.16
CA ALA A 42 4.97 -26.24 24.95
C ALA A 42 3.85 -27.02 24.25
N GLU A 43 2.80 -26.30 23.84
CA GLU A 43 1.83 -26.81 22.89
C GLU A 43 2.51 -27.03 21.54
N LYS A 44 2.34 -28.21 20.96
CA LYS A 44 3.03 -28.60 19.73
C LYS A 44 2.08 -28.69 18.56
N ILE A 45 2.29 -27.83 17.56
CA ILE A 45 1.55 -27.83 16.29
C ILE A 45 2.46 -28.36 15.18
N ASP A 46 2.04 -29.45 14.53
CA ASP A 46 2.73 -29.99 13.35
C ASP A 46 2.15 -29.40 12.07
N LEU A 47 2.96 -28.64 11.35
CA LEU A 47 2.57 -27.96 10.11
C LEU A 47 2.69 -28.84 8.85
N LYS A 48 3.09 -30.11 8.98
CA LYS A 48 3.11 -31.10 7.89
C LYS A 48 3.76 -30.57 6.60
N LYS A 49 4.87 -29.89 6.74
CA LYS A 49 5.63 -29.24 5.65
C LYS A 49 4.92 -28.07 4.97
N GLN A 50 3.86 -27.53 5.55
CA GLN A 50 3.28 -26.27 5.08
C GLN A 50 4.31 -25.14 5.15
N ILE A 51 4.10 -24.12 4.33
CA ILE A 51 4.98 -22.95 4.27
C ILE A 51 4.67 -22.01 5.43
N LEU A 52 5.69 -21.63 6.17
CA LEU A 52 5.65 -20.61 7.21
C LEU A 52 6.45 -19.40 6.74
N ILE A 53 5.80 -18.24 6.69
CA ILE A 53 6.42 -16.97 6.30
C ILE A 53 6.17 -15.91 7.39
N PRO A 54 6.95 -14.82 7.43
CA PRO A 54 6.58 -13.62 8.20
C PRO A 54 5.19 -13.12 7.77
N GLY A 55 4.41 -12.60 8.72
CA GLY A 55 3.10 -12.05 8.41
C GLY A 55 3.17 -10.97 7.34
N LEU A 56 2.23 -10.98 6.39
CA LEU A 56 2.18 -10.03 5.30
C LEU A 56 1.88 -8.61 5.80
N VAL A 57 2.40 -7.61 5.09
CA VAL A 57 2.15 -6.18 5.36
C VAL A 57 1.43 -5.59 4.16
N ASP A 58 0.22 -5.06 4.37
CA ASP A 58 -0.49 -4.29 3.34
C ASP A 58 -0.29 -2.79 3.59
N MET A 59 0.38 -2.13 2.66
CA MET A 59 0.75 -0.72 2.78
C MET A 59 -0.37 0.26 2.41
N ARG A 60 -1.56 -0.21 2.00
CA ARG A 60 -2.62 0.68 1.52
C ARG A 60 -4.02 0.14 1.80
N VAL A 61 -4.48 0.32 3.02
CA VAL A 61 -5.76 -0.21 3.46
C VAL A 61 -6.70 0.90 3.91
N PHE A 62 -7.92 0.93 3.36
CA PHE A 62 -8.99 1.81 3.81
C PHE A 62 -9.78 1.11 4.91
N ILE A 63 -9.74 1.65 6.13
CA ILE A 63 -10.45 1.07 7.28
C ILE A 63 -11.92 1.49 7.29
N GLY A 64 -12.24 2.68 6.78
CA GLY A 64 -13.59 3.24 6.81
C GLY A 64 -13.98 3.90 8.13
N GLU A 65 -13.25 3.69 9.20
CA GLU A 65 -13.49 4.27 10.52
C GLU A 65 -12.43 5.35 10.80
N PRO A 66 -12.84 6.60 11.10
CA PRO A 66 -14.22 7.08 11.33
C PRO A 66 -14.98 7.44 10.04
N GLY A 67 -16.33 7.42 10.14
CA GLY A 67 -17.26 8.05 9.22
C GLY A 67 -17.78 7.18 8.06
N TYR A 68 -17.20 6.00 7.84
CA TYR A 68 -17.62 5.05 6.81
C TYR A 68 -17.70 3.62 7.36
N GLU A 69 -18.04 3.46 8.64
CA GLU A 69 -18.08 2.19 9.37
C GLU A 69 -19.02 1.17 8.72
N TYR A 70 -19.99 1.63 7.94
CA TYR A 70 -20.90 0.80 7.15
C TYR A 70 -20.21 0.06 6.00
N LYS A 71 -19.04 0.57 5.53
CA LYS A 71 -18.23 -0.08 4.50
C LYS A 71 -17.24 -1.08 5.13
N GLU A 72 -16.52 -0.63 6.15
CA GLU A 72 -15.48 -1.39 6.83
C GLU A 72 -15.18 -0.74 8.19
N ASN A 73 -14.75 -1.54 9.17
CA ASN A 73 -14.30 -1.08 10.48
C ASN A 73 -13.10 -1.90 10.99
N PHE A 74 -12.47 -1.49 12.10
CA PHE A 74 -11.28 -2.15 12.63
C PHE A 74 -11.46 -3.65 12.88
N ARG A 75 -12.62 -4.09 13.35
CA ARG A 75 -12.87 -5.50 13.67
C ARG A 75 -13.02 -6.36 12.42
N THR A 76 -13.83 -5.91 11.46
CA THR A 76 -14.09 -6.66 10.21
C THR A 76 -12.84 -6.69 9.35
N LEU A 77 -12.14 -5.56 9.22
CA LEU A 77 -10.85 -5.48 8.54
C LEU A 77 -9.84 -6.46 9.14
N SER A 78 -9.66 -6.44 10.48
CA SER A 78 -8.64 -7.30 11.10
C SER A 78 -8.95 -8.79 10.93
N SER A 79 -10.23 -9.17 10.90
CA SER A 79 -10.64 -10.55 10.62
C SER A 79 -10.35 -10.95 9.18
N ALA A 80 -10.66 -10.08 8.21
CA ALA A 80 -10.37 -10.31 6.81
C ALA A 80 -8.85 -10.37 6.55
N ALA A 81 -8.08 -9.44 7.13
CA ALA A 81 -6.63 -9.40 7.01
C ALA A 81 -5.97 -10.69 7.52
N LEU A 82 -6.35 -11.14 8.73
CA LEU A 82 -5.82 -12.38 9.31
C LEU A 82 -6.15 -13.60 8.45
N SER A 83 -7.36 -13.66 7.87
CA SER A 83 -7.74 -14.75 6.96
C SER A 83 -6.86 -14.82 5.72
N GLY A 84 -6.31 -13.68 5.28
CA GLY A 84 -5.35 -13.57 4.18
C GLY A 84 -3.87 -13.62 4.60
N GLY A 85 -3.57 -13.84 5.89
CA GLY A 85 -2.19 -13.85 6.40
C GLY A 85 -1.57 -12.46 6.56
N VAL A 86 -2.36 -11.39 6.47
CA VAL A 86 -1.91 -10.01 6.69
C VAL A 86 -1.96 -9.70 8.19
N THR A 87 -0.81 -9.39 8.76
CA THR A 87 -0.66 -9.11 10.20
C THR A 87 -0.42 -7.63 10.53
N SER A 88 -0.13 -6.84 9.52
CA SER A 88 0.13 -5.40 9.65
C SER A 88 -0.43 -4.64 8.47
N VAL A 89 -1.04 -3.49 8.73
CA VAL A 89 -1.60 -2.64 7.67
C VAL A 89 -1.24 -1.17 7.88
N VAL A 90 -1.07 -0.46 6.76
CA VAL A 90 -1.02 1.00 6.77
C VAL A 90 -2.40 1.53 6.44
N SER A 91 -2.99 2.24 7.41
CA SER A 91 -4.33 2.80 7.24
C SER A 91 -4.32 4.10 6.46
N MET A 92 -5.13 4.18 5.40
CA MET A 92 -5.28 5.39 4.61
C MET A 92 -6.09 6.46 5.35
N PRO A 93 -5.70 7.74 5.22
CA PRO A 93 -6.26 8.83 6.04
C PRO A 93 -7.52 9.48 5.48
N ASN A 94 -8.04 9.01 4.35
CA ASN A 94 -9.20 9.57 3.65
C ASN A 94 -10.53 9.12 4.28
N THR A 95 -10.63 9.23 5.59
CA THR A 95 -11.82 8.99 6.41
C THR A 95 -12.66 10.27 6.55
N ASN A 96 -13.74 10.25 7.32
CA ASN A 96 -14.57 11.42 7.61
C ASN A 96 -14.83 11.55 9.13
N PRO A 97 -14.17 12.51 9.82
CA PRO A 97 -13.17 13.44 9.30
C PRO A 97 -11.87 12.76 8.82
N ALA A 98 -11.11 13.45 7.98
CA ALA A 98 -9.81 12.99 7.51
C ALA A 98 -8.78 12.94 8.66
N ILE A 99 -7.75 12.09 8.53
CA ILE A 99 -6.67 11.99 9.55
C ILE A 99 -5.63 13.09 9.25
N ASP A 100 -5.96 14.33 9.54
CA ASP A 100 -5.14 15.51 9.23
C ASP A 100 -4.66 16.28 10.47
N ASN A 101 -5.02 15.80 11.66
CA ASN A 101 -4.67 16.42 12.93
C ASN A 101 -4.35 15.37 14.02
N VAL A 102 -3.74 15.83 15.09
CA VAL A 102 -3.25 14.99 16.20
C VAL A 102 -4.36 14.20 16.88
N SER A 103 -5.54 14.81 17.09
CA SER A 103 -6.66 14.17 17.77
C SER A 103 -7.17 12.97 16.98
N MET A 104 -7.21 13.08 15.66
CA MET A 104 -7.60 11.98 14.78
C MET A 104 -6.58 10.83 14.77
N VAL A 105 -5.28 11.14 14.81
CA VAL A 105 -4.24 10.11 14.97
C VAL A 105 -4.38 9.37 16.29
N ASP A 106 -4.58 10.09 17.39
CA ASP A 106 -4.75 9.49 18.72
C ASP A 106 -6.04 8.63 18.77
N PHE A 107 -7.12 9.09 18.17
CA PHE A 107 -8.35 8.32 17.99
C PHE A 107 -8.08 6.99 17.28
N LEU A 108 -7.44 7.04 16.11
CA LEU A 108 -7.18 5.87 15.27
C LEU A 108 -6.29 4.85 15.98
N LYS A 109 -5.22 5.31 16.65
CA LYS A 109 -4.32 4.45 17.43
C LYS A 109 -5.04 3.75 18.59
N ARG A 110 -5.88 4.47 19.33
CA ARG A 110 -6.67 3.89 20.42
C ARG A 110 -7.66 2.85 19.89
N ARG A 111 -8.40 3.19 18.82
CA ARG A 111 -9.37 2.25 18.21
C ARG A 111 -8.68 1.02 17.65
N GLY A 112 -7.54 1.20 16.95
CA GLY A 112 -6.75 0.09 16.43
C GLY A 112 -6.30 -0.87 17.53
N ARG A 113 -5.76 -0.34 18.65
CA ARG A 113 -5.36 -1.13 19.80
C ARG A 113 -6.54 -1.90 20.42
N ASP A 114 -7.70 -1.24 20.58
CA ASP A 114 -8.82 -1.78 21.33
C ASP A 114 -9.71 -2.73 20.50
N LYS A 115 -9.72 -2.62 19.18
CA LYS A 115 -10.65 -3.32 18.28
C LYS A 115 -10.00 -4.20 17.21
N SER A 116 -8.72 -4.02 16.94
CA SER A 116 -8.01 -4.78 15.91
C SER A 116 -7.22 -5.95 16.50
N LYS A 117 -7.13 -7.04 15.76
CA LYS A 117 -6.27 -8.19 16.05
C LYS A 117 -4.94 -8.14 15.30
N ILE A 118 -4.74 -7.13 14.45
CA ILE A 118 -3.52 -6.90 13.67
C ILE A 118 -2.92 -5.55 14.02
N ASN A 119 -1.67 -5.32 13.61
CA ASN A 119 -1.01 -4.04 13.79
C ASN A 119 -1.55 -3.00 12.81
N ILE A 120 -1.99 -1.86 13.33
CA ILE A 120 -2.47 -0.73 12.54
C ILE A 120 -1.44 0.40 12.61
N PHE A 121 -0.87 0.75 11.47
CA PHE A 121 0.07 1.86 11.32
C PHE A 121 -0.63 3.02 10.60
N PRO A 122 -0.91 4.13 11.27
CA PRO A 122 -1.63 5.22 10.63
C PRO A 122 -0.75 6.00 9.65
N ALA A 123 -1.30 6.31 8.46
CA ALA A 123 -0.88 7.41 7.64
C ALA A 123 -1.72 8.66 7.97
N ALA A 124 -1.17 9.85 7.71
CA ALA A 124 -1.91 11.11 7.77
C ALA A 124 -2.02 11.76 6.39
N THR A 125 -2.89 12.76 6.26
CA THR A 125 -3.06 13.44 4.98
C THR A 125 -1.86 14.34 4.65
N LEU A 126 -1.57 14.49 3.35
CA LEU A 126 -0.64 15.49 2.83
C LEU A 126 -1.22 16.88 3.00
N THR A 127 -2.51 17.02 2.71
CA THR A 127 -3.21 18.30 2.74
C THR A 127 -4.42 18.25 3.66
N LYS A 128 -4.79 19.38 4.25
CA LYS A 128 -5.98 19.48 5.11
C LYS A 128 -7.21 19.04 4.34
N ASN A 129 -8.03 18.19 4.98
CA ASN A 129 -9.25 17.60 4.40
C ASN A 129 -9.02 16.89 3.05
N THR A 130 -7.78 16.56 2.69
CA THR A 130 -7.43 16.00 1.37
C THR A 130 -7.84 16.90 0.19
N GLU A 131 -7.77 18.24 0.36
CA GLU A 131 -8.21 19.21 -0.65
C GLU A 131 -7.12 19.58 -1.66
N GLY A 132 -5.87 19.17 -1.44
CA GLY A 132 -4.74 19.49 -2.33
C GLY A 132 -4.30 20.96 -2.28
N LYS A 133 -4.70 21.72 -1.25
CA LYS A 133 -4.46 23.18 -1.15
C LYS A 133 -3.47 23.55 -0.07
N GLN A 134 -3.71 23.14 1.16
CA GLN A 134 -2.91 23.51 2.34
C GLN A 134 -2.30 22.27 2.97
N MET A 135 -0.98 22.28 3.13
CA MET A 135 -0.23 21.21 3.80
C MET A 135 -0.67 21.05 5.26
N THR A 136 -0.69 19.82 5.77
CA THR A 136 -0.94 19.50 7.17
C THR A 136 0.29 19.74 8.05
N GLU A 137 0.12 19.62 9.37
CA GLU A 137 1.18 19.85 10.36
C GLU A 137 2.10 18.63 10.49
N PHE A 138 2.92 18.36 9.48
CA PHE A 138 3.79 17.17 9.39
C PHE A 138 4.59 16.90 10.66
N GLY A 139 5.20 17.95 11.23
CA GLY A 139 6.03 17.81 12.42
C GLY A 139 5.26 17.30 13.64
N LEU A 140 4.03 17.79 13.86
CA LEU A 140 3.15 17.35 14.95
C LEU A 140 2.68 15.91 14.72
N LEU A 141 2.20 15.61 13.51
CA LEU A 141 1.70 14.31 13.13
C LEU A 141 2.80 13.23 13.19
N LYS A 142 4.01 13.54 12.72
CA LYS A 142 5.15 12.62 12.79
C LYS A 142 5.52 12.26 14.23
N ARG A 143 5.52 13.23 15.17
CA ARG A 143 5.75 12.96 16.60
C ARG A 143 4.70 12.04 17.21
N LYS A 144 3.50 11.99 16.65
CA LYS A 144 2.45 11.05 17.03
C LYS A 144 2.63 9.65 16.44
N GLY A 145 3.73 9.43 15.68
CA GLY A 145 4.12 8.12 15.18
C GLY A 145 3.28 7.66 13.99
N ILE A 146 2.89 8.58 13.11
CA ILE A 146 2.44 8.21 11.78
C ILE A 146 3.64 7.78 10.94
N ILE A 147 3.42 6.89 9.98
CA ILE A 147 4.52 6.32 9.18
C ILE A 147 4.71 6.99 7.83
N GLY A 148 3.72 7.71 7.33
CA GLY A 148 3.77 8.41 6.06
C GLY A 148 2.57 9.32 5.83
N PHE A 149 2.64 10.10 4.77
CA PHE A 149 1.64 11.09 4.39
C PHE A 149 1.08 10.79 3.01
N THR A 150 -0.25 10.85 2.87
CA THR A 150 -0.95 10.59 1.60
C THR A 150 -2.35 11.21 1.64
N ASP A 151 -2.86 11.71 0.53
CA ASP A 151 -4.29 12.10 0.44
C ASP A 151 -5.20 10.91 0.02
N GLY A 152 -4.70 9.67 0.22
CA GLY A 152 -5.44 8.45 -0.05
C GLY A 152 -5.62 8.22 -1.55
N ILE A 153 -6.86 8.26 -2.01
CA ILE A 153 -7.22 8.09 -3.43
C ILE A 153 -7.16 9.41 -4.22
N LYS A 154 -6.90 10.53 -3.55
CA LYS A 154 -6.74 11.82 -4.20
C LYS A 154 -5.27 12.13 -4.46
N THR A 155 -5.03 12.88 -5.52
CA THR A 155 -3.71 13.36 -5.92
C THR A 155 -3.57 14.84 -5.60
N VAL A 156 -2.45 15.26 -5.05
CA VAL A 156 -2.12 16.69 -4.96
C VAL A 156 -1.84 17.20 -6.37
N GLN A 157 -2.83 17.87 -6.97
CA GLN A 157 -2.76 18.29 -8.39
C GLN A 157 -1.84 19.49 -8.62
N ASN A 158 -1.84 20.45 -7.67
CA ASN A 158 -1.04 21.67 -7.79
C ASN A 158 0.45 21.37 -7.58
N PRO A 159 1.34 21.59 -8.59
CA PRO A 159 2.76 21.32 -8.48
C PRO A 159 3.46 22.21 -7.44
N GLU A 160 3.00 23.45 -7.20
CA GLU A 160 3.55 24.33 -6.17
C GLU A 160 3.29 23.78 -4.77
N VAL A 161 2.07 23.28 -4.51
CA VAL A 161 1.74 22.64 -3.22
C VAL A 161 2.60 21.38 -3.04
N MET A 162 2.73 20.55 -4.07
CA MET A 162 3.54 19.34 -4.00
C MET A 162 5.02 19.63 -3.79
N SER A 163 5.55 20.67 -4.44
CA SER A 163 6.92 21.17 -4.25
C SER A 163 7.18 21.56 -2.79
N ARG A 164 6.30 22.35 -2.18
CA ARG A 164 6.40 22.74 -0.75
C ARG A 164 6.34 21.52 0.16
N ILE A 165 5.47 20.55 -0.12
CA ILE A 165 5.35 19.30 0.64
C ILE A 165 6.65 18.51 0.54
N MET A 166 7.23 18.32 -0.65
CA MET A 166 8.48 17.59 -0.83
C MET A 166 9.66 18.27 -0.16
N ASN A 167 9.75 19.60 -0.25
CA ASN A 167 10.78 20.37 0.45
C ASN A 167 10.71 20.16 1.97
N PHE A 168 9.54 20.26 2.56
CA PHE A 168 9.38 20.02 3.99
C PHE A 168 9.63 18.54 4.35
N ALA A 169 9.20 17.60 3.52
CA ALA A 169 9.41 16.17 3.73
C ALA A 169 10.90 15.79 3.68
N SER A 170 11.70 16.43 2.82
CA SER A 170 13.16 16.22 2.77
C SER A 170 13.84 16.61 4.08
N GLN A 171 13.49 17.76 4.65
CA GLN A 171 14.03 18.26 5.91
C GLN A 171 13.58 17.42 7.12
N SER A 172 12.31 17.01 7.12
CA SER A 172 11.73 16.23 8.23
C SER A 172 11.98 14.73 8.13
N GLY A 173 12.51 14.22 7.01
CA GLY A 173 12.68 12.79 6.73
C GLY A 173 11.33 12.04 6.68
N SER A 174 10.25 12.72 6.30
CA SER A 174 8.91 12.14 6.18
C SER A 174 8.74 11.38 4.88
N LEU A 175 7.96 10.30 4.90
CA LEU A 175 7.60 9.53 3.71
C LEU A 175 6.35 10.13 3.06
N ILE A 176 6.43 10.45 1.79
CA ILE A 176 5.28 10.82 0.95
C ILE A 176 4.84 9.59 0.17
N MET A 177 3.55 9.29 0.20
CA MET A 177 2.92 8.22 -0.57
C MET A 177 1.84 8.84 -1.46
N GLN A 178 2.13 9.01 -2.75
CA GLN A 178 1.23 9.69 -3.68
C GLN A 178 0.44 8.70 -4.51
N HIS A 179 -0.88 8.87 -4.53
CA HIS A 179 -1.73 8.29 -5.58
C HIS A 179 -1.56 9.11 -6.85
N ALA A 180 -1.11 8.49 -7.93
CA ALA A 180 -0.75 9.20 -9.15
C ALA A 180 -1.90 9.15 -10.16
N GLU A 181 -2.73 10.18 -10.19
CA GLU A 181 -3.82 10.32 -11.15
C GLU A 181 -4.14 11.79 -11.41
N ASP A 182 -4.03 12.24 -12.66
CA ASP A 182 -4.49 13.56 -13.07
C ASP A 182 -6.02 13.58 -13.05
N ASN A 183 -6.60 14.45 -12.21
CA ASN A 183 -8.04 14.50 -11.95
C ASN A 183 -8.86 15.12 -13.09
N ILE A 184 -8.23 15.82 -14.02
CA ILE A 184 -8.90 16.39 -15.19
C ILE A 184 -9.02 15.33 -16.28
N LEU A 185 -7.93 14.60 -16.55
CA LEU A 185 -7.92 13.52 -17.52
C LEU A 185 -8.78 12.32 -17.09
N SER A 186 -8.81 12.02 -15.78
CA SER A 186 -9.60 10.92 -15.23
C SER A 186 -11.04 11.29 -14.87
N LYS A 187 -11.40 12.58 -14.97
CA LYS A 187 -12.72 13.08 -14.57
C LYS A 187 -13.85 12.24 -15.17
N ASP A 188 -14.76 11.78 -14.29
CA ASP A 188 -15.93 10.96 -14.64
C ASP A 188 -15.58 9.62 -15.33
N GLY A 189 -14.31 9.22 -15.34
CA GLY A 189 -13.86 7.94 -15.85
C GLY A 189 -14.26 6.79 -14.92
N LEU A 190 -14.61 5.65 -15.51
CA LEU A 190 -15.11 4.50 -14.78
C LEU A 190 -14.20 3.27 -14.90
N ILE A 191 -13.56 3.11 -16.07
CA ILE A 191 -12.70 1.98 -16.40
C ILE A 191 -11.50 2.44 -17.22
N ASN A 192 -10.60 1.54 -17.60
CA ASN A 192 -9.51 1.86 -18.50
C ASN A 192 -10.01 2.42 -19.84
N GLU A 193 -9.35 3.46 -20.36
CA GLU A 193 -9.60 3.95 -21.72
C GLU A 193 -9.06 2.94 -22.74
N GLY A 194 -9.93 2.43 -23.61
CA GLY A 194 -9.56 1.47 -24.64
C GLY A 194 -10.77 0.79 -25.30
N GLU A 195 -10.55 -0.39 -25.85
CA GLU A 195 -11.56 -1.16 -26.57
C GLU A 195 -12.79 -1.47 -25.69
N VAL A 196 -12.56 -1.91 -24.45
CA VAL A 196 -13.65 -2.30 -23.53
C VAL A 196 -14.51 -1.09 -23.15
N SER A 197 -13.91 0.06 -22.83
CA SER A 197 -14.67 1.28 -22.52
C SER A 197 -15.51 1.76 -23.69
N THR A 198 -14.96 1.71 -24.90
CA THR A 198 -15.68 2.07 -26.14
C THR A 198 -16.85 1.13 -26.39
N ARG A 199 -16.64 -0.17 -26.28
CA ARG A 199 -17.68 -1.18 -26.47
C ARG A 199 -18.84 -1.05 -25.50
N LEU A 200 -18.52 -0.71 -24.23
CA LEU A 200 -19.53 -0.54 -23.17
C LEU A 200 -20.16 0.85 -23.14
N GLY A 201 -19.70 1.79 -23.97
CA GLY A 201 -20.17 3.17 -23.95
C GLY A 201 -19.81 3.92 -22.65
N LEU A 202 -18.73 3.50 -21.99
CA LEU A 202 -18.28 4.07 -20.72
C LEU A 202 -17.10 5.01 -20.91
N LYS A 203 -17.06 6.07 -20.11
CA LYS A 203 -15.90 6.97 -20.11
C LYS A 203 -14.67 6.28 -19.56
N GLY A 204 -13.59 6.29 -20.34
CA GLY A 204 -12.32 5.69 -19.98
C GLY A 204 -11.42 6.64 -19.17
N ILE A 205 -10.52 6.05 -18.38
CA ILE A 205 -9.42 6.73 -17.68
C ILE A 205 -8.13 6.44 -18.44
N PRO A 206 -7.55 7.45 -19.13
CA PRO A 206 -6.35 7.23 -19.92
C PRO A 206 -5.15 6.89 -19.03
N SER A 207 -4.29 5.99 -19.49
CA SER A 207 -3.03 5.68 -18.79
C SER A 207 -2.09 6.90 -18.67
N LEU A 208 -2.32 7.91 -19.49
CA LEU A 208 -1.62 9.18 -19.46
C LEU A 208 -1.87 9.94 -18.14
N ALA A 209 -3.06 9.82 -17.55
CA ALA A 209 -3.39 10.47 -16.28
C ALA A 209 -2.44 10.04 -15.14
N GLU A 210 -2.08 8.75 -15.10
CA GLU A 210 -1.10 8.22 -14.16
C GLU A 210 0.33 8.69 -14.50
N LYS A 211 0.71 8.54 -15.75
CA LYS A 211 2.06 8.84 -16.22
C LYS A 211 2.48 10.29 -15.94
N ILE A 212 1.63 11.26 -16.28
CA ILE A 212 1.92 12.70 -16.11
C ILE A 212 2.23 13.04 -14.64
N ILE A 213 1.44 12.54 -13.71
CA ILE A 213 1.66 12.79 -12.29
C ILE A 213 2.96 12.16 -11.81
N VAL A 214 3.26 10.94 -12.25
CA VAL A 214 4.53 10.27 -11.90
C VAL A 214 5.73 11.03 -12.47
N GLU A 215 5.68 11.48 -13.71
CA GLU A 215 6.76 12.27 -14.34
C GLU A 215 6.97 13.60 -13.59
N ARG A 216 5.88 14.31 -13.27
CA ARG A 216 5.94 15.55 -12.48
C ARG A 216 6.62 15.34 -11.14
N ASP A 217 6.16 14.33 -10.38
CA ASP A 217 6.65 14.10 -9.03
C ASP A 217 8.10 13.61 -9.01
N LEU A 218 8.51 12.80 -9.99
CA LEU A 218 9.89 12.39 -10.13
C LEU A 218 10.82 13.55 -10.57
N SER A 219 10.31 14.55 -11.29
CA SER A 219 11.06 15.77 -11.57
C SER A 219 11.22 16.64 -10.33
N LEU A 220 10.15 16.78 -9.52
CA LEU A 220 10.26 17.48 -8.22
C LEU A 220 11.21 16.78 -7.25
N LEU A 221 11.26 15.44 -7.30
CA LEU A 221 12.14 14.65 -6.45
C LEU A 221 13.64 14.90 -6.72
N GLU A 222 14.02 15.34 -7.88
CA GLU A 222 15.40 15.76 -8.21
C GLU A 222 15.86 16.94 -7.34
N GLU A 223 14.94 17.88 -7.09
CA GLU A 223 15.24 19.09 -6.33
C GLU A 223 15.20 18.86 -4.80
N TYR A 224 14.27 18.01 -4.32
CA TYR A 224 13.96 17.95 -2.88
C TYR A 224 14.43 16.70 -2.16
N LEU A 225 14.92 15.67 -2.84
CA LEU A 225 15.51 14.43 -2.28
C LEU A 225 14.77 13.87 -1.04
N CYS A 226 13.44 13.80 -1.09
CA CYS A 226 12.64 13.26 0.00
C CYS A 226 12.36 11.76 -0.16
N LYS A 227 11.91 11.10 0.90
CA LYS A 227 11.38 9.73 0.82
C LYS A 227 10.06 9.74 0.06
N TYR A 228 10.02 9.09 -1.09
CA TYR A 228 8.87 9.11 -1.98
C TYR A 228 8.44 7.69 -2.38
N HIS A 229 7.14 7.44 -2.34
CA HIS A 229 6.52 6.19 -2.76
C HIS A 229 5.35 6.47 -3.71
N ILE A 230 5.42 5.91 -4.90
CA ILE A 230 4.30 5.90 -5.84
C ILE A 230 3.35 4.79 -5.38
N SER A 231 2.21 5.15 -4.81
CA SER A 231 1.37 4.20 -4.06
C SER A 231 0.86 3.02 -4.89
N GLN A 232 0.43 3.27 -6.13
CA GLN A 232 -0.06 2.23 -7.03
C GLN A 232 0.20 2.64 -8.47
N ILE A 233 0.90 1.80 -9.21
CA ILE A 233 1.07 1.92 -10.65
C ILE A 233 0.20 0.88 -11.35
N SER A 234 -0.27 1.19 -12.55
CA SER A 234 -1.15 0.31 -13.30
C SER A 234 -0.76 0.13 -14.77
N SER A 235 0.09 1.01 -15.33
CA SER A 235 0.33 1.03 -16.76
C SER A 235 1.79 0.81 -17.16
N LYS A 236 2.01 0.16 -18.31
CA LYS A 236 3.34 0.01 -18.91
C LYS A 236 3.99 1.34 -19.28
N LYS A 237 3.19 2.38 -19.56
CA LYS A 237 3.72 3.73 -19.82
C LYS A 237 4.40 4.32 -18.59
N THR A 238 3.81 4.13 -17.42
CA THR A 238 4.40 4.53 -16.12
C THR A 238 5.65 3.72 -15.80
N ILE A 239 5.64 2.40 -16.07
CA ILE A 239 6.83 1.55 -15.90
C ILE A 239 8.02 2.09 -16.68
N SER A 240 7.81 2.57 -17.90
CA SER A 240 8.88 3.15 -18.73
C SER A 240 9.50 4.40 -18.06
N VAL A 241 8.68 5.23 -17.44
CA VAL A 241 9.13 6.41 -16.68
C VAL A 241 9.95 5.98 -15.44
N ILE A 242 9.44 5.02 -14.69
CA ILE A 242 10.10 4.47 -13.49
C ILE A 242 11.46 3.89 -13.85
N LYS A 243 11.55 3.09 -14.92
CA LYS A 243 12.81 2.51 -15.38
C LYS A 243 13.84 3.58 -15.75
N ARG A 244 13.42 4.63 -16.45
CA ARG A 244 14.29 5.77 -16.78
C ARG A 244 14.80 6.44 -15.52
N ALA A 245 13.91 6.82 -14.61
CA ALA A 245 14.27 7.49 -13.37
C ALA A 245 15.19 6.64 -12.48
N LYS A 246 15.01 5.31 -12.42
CA LYS A 246 15.93 4.40 -11.72
C LYS A 246 17.31 4.34 -12.35
N LYS A 247 17.41 4.34 -13.69
CA LYS A 247 18.69 4.42 -14.42
C LYS A 247 19.42 5.75 -14.17
N GLU A 248 18.67 6.83 -13.96
CA GLU A 248 19.17 8.15 -13.59
C GLU A 248 19.58 8.23 -12.09
N GLY A 249 19.46 7.14 -11.34
CA GLY A 249 19.88 7.06 -9.94
C GLY A 249 18.87 7.61 -8.93
N LYS A 250 17.63 7.93 -9.32
CA LYS A 250 16.62 8.45 -8.40
C LYS A 250 16.19 7.39 -7.37
N VAL A 251 16.09 7.82 -6.12
CA VAL A 251 15.74 6.95 -4.98
C VAL A 251 14.27 7.12 -4.63
N PHE A 252 13.48 6.17 -4.99
CA PHE A 252 12.05 6.08 -4.65
C PHE A 252 11.58 4.62 -4.71
N THR A 253 10.38 4.37 -4.22
CA THR A 253 9.72 3.07 -4.32
C THR A 253 8.37 3.20 -5.05
N ALA A 254 7.87 2.09 -5.58
CA ALA A 254 6.55 2.05 -6.20
C ALA A 254 5.82 0.78 -5.78
N GLY A 255 4.50 0.89 -5.61
CA GLY A 255 3.60 -0.21 -5.31
C GLY A 255 2.71 -0.57 -6.50
N VAL A 256 2.13 -1.75 -6.45
CA VAL A 256 1.13 -2.23 -7.40
C VAL A 256 0.03 -2.98 -6.65
N SER A 257 -1.22 -2.82 -7.09
CA SER A 257 -2.31 -3.60 -6.51
C SER A 257 -2.29 -5.04 -7.03
N ILE A 258 -2.60 -5.99 -6.17
CA ILE A 258 -2.81 -7.39 -6.56
C ILE A 258 -3.86 -7.53 -7.66
N ASN A 259 -4.87 -6.66 -7.68
CA ASN A 259 -5.88 -6.64 -8.73
C ASN A 259 -5.27 -6.35 -10.11
N ASN A 260 -4.35 -5.37 -10.20
CA ASN A 260 -3.67 -5.04 -11.45
C ASN A 260 -2.64 -6.10 -11.89
N LEU A 261 -2.23 -7.00 -11.00
CA LEU A 261 -1.39 -8.15 -11.32
C LEU A 261 -2.20 -9.37 -11.78
N SER A 262 -3.41 -9.53 -11.23
CA SER A 262 -4.23 -10.73 -11.42
C SER A 262 -5.28 -10.59 -12.52
N LEU A 263 -5.78 -9.37 -12.76
CA LEU A 263 -6.93 -9.09 -13.64
C LEU A 263 -6.52 -8.12 -14.76
N ASN A 264 -7.25 -8.18 -15.87
CA ASN A 264 -7.19 -7.24 -16.97
C ASN A 264 -8.57 -6.72 -17.35
N GLU A 265 -8.67 -5.72 -18.23
CA GLU A 265 -9.93 -5.04 -18.57
C GLU A 265 -11.01 -5.96 -19.15
N LYS A 266 -10.65 -7.14 -19.70
CA LYS A 266 -11.62 -8.10 -20.23
C LYS A 266 -12.42 -8.79 -19.11
N ASP A 267 -11.87 -8.86 -17.89
CA ASP A 267 -12.54 -9.43 -16.72
C ASP A 267 -13.75 -8.61 -16.27
N ILE A 268 -13.82 -7.32 -16.69
CA ILE A 268 -14.95 -6.43 -16.43
C ILE A 268 -16.24 -6.99 -17.03
N GLY A 269 -16.15 -7.71 -18.17
CA GLY A 269 -17.28 -8.32 -18.84
C GLY A 269 -18.34 -7.29 -19.24
N ASP A 270 -19.60 -7.51 -18.81
CA ASP A 270 -20.72 -6.59 -19.04
C ASP A 270 -20.87 -5.56 -17.94
N PHE A 271 -19.74 -5.05 -17.43
CA PHE A 271 -19.63 -4.08 -16.36
C PHE A 271 -19.97 -4.60 -14.96
N LYS A 272 -19.11 -5.44 -14.42
CA LYS A 272 -19.13 -5.83 -13.01
C LYS A 272 -18.71 -4.64 -12.14
N THR A 273 -19.64 -4.01 -11.45
CA THR A 273 -19.42 -2.76 -10.69
C THR A 273 -18.35 -2.86 -9.60
N PHE A 274 -18.13 -4.05 -9.02
CA PHE A 274 -17.08 -4.30 -8.03
C PHE A 274 -15.66 -4.26 -8.64
N LEU A 275 -15.52 -4.25 -9.97
CA LEU A 275 -14.25 -4.04 -10.69
C LEU A 275 -13.98 -2.57 -11.05
N LYS A 276 -14.84 -1.65 -10.60
CA LYS A 276 -14.54 -0.21 -10.66
C LYS A 276 -13.49 0.15 -9.61
N LEU A 277 -12.23 0.13 -10.01
CA LEU A 277 -11.07 0.35 -9.15
C LEU A 277 -10.33 1.66 -9.51
N SER A 278 -9.54 2.19 -8.56
CA SER A 278 -8.59 3.27 -8.78
C SER A 278 -7.23 2.85 -8.20
N PRO A 279 -6.18 2.75 -9.06
CA PRO A 279 -6.22 2.90 -10.52
C PRO A 279 -7.07 1.80 -11.19
N PRO A 280 -7.58 2.04 -12.41
CA PRO A 280 -8.42 1.06 -13.09
C PRO A 280 -7.63 -0.20 -13.48
N ILE A 281 -8.35 -1.31 -13.69
CA ILE A 281 -7.79 -2.52 -14.28
C ILE A 281 -7.48 -2.20 -15.75
N ARG A 282 -6.21 -2.36 -16.16
CA ARG A 282 -5.69 -2.00 -17.47
C ARG A 282 -5.72 -3.19 -18.44
N THR A 283 -5.11 -2.98 -19.59
CA THR A 283 -4.98 -4.02 -20.63
C THR A 283 -4.13 -5.20 -20.17
N GLU A 284 -4.27 -6.35 -20.84
CA GLU A 284 -3.40 -7.51 -20.60
C GLU A 284 -1.91 -7.17 -20.79
N SER A 285 -1.59 -6.29 -21.78
CA SER A 285 -0.20 -5.86 -22.00
C SER A 285 0.35 -5.02 -20.84
N ASP A 286 -0.49 -4.25 -20.13
CA ASP A 286 -0.09 -3.53 -18.93
C ASP A 286 0.13 -4.50 -17.77
N ARG A 287 -0.79 -5.47 -17.57
CA ARG A 287 -0.67 -6.51 -16.55
C ARG A 287 0.62 -7.31 -16.70
N GLN A 288 0.93 -7.78 -17.91
CA GLN A 288 2.17 -8.51 -18.19
C GLN A 288 3.42 -7.64 -17.93
N ALA A 289 3.37 -6.37 -18.28
CA ALA A 289 4.48 -5.46 -18.01
C ALA A 289 4.71 -5.27 -16.50
N LEU A 290 3.65 -5.22 -15.67
CA LEU A 290 3.75 -5.17 -14.21
C LEU A 290 4.35 -6.47 -13.65
N MET A 291 3.85 -7.63 -14.08
CA MET A 291 4.37 -8.94 -13.66
C MET A 291 5.86 -9.09 -13.93
N ASN A 292 6.30 -8.70 -15.13
CA ASN A 292 7.71 -8.78 -15.51
C ASN A 292 8.62 -7.87 -14.68
N GLN A 293 8.10 -6.81 -14.04
CA GLN A 293 8.90 -6.00 -13.12
C GLN A 293 9.07 -6.64 -11.75
N LEU A 294 8.07 -7.34 -11.24
CA LEU A 294 8.20 -8.07 -9.97
C LEU A 294 9.27 -9.16 -10.04
N THR A 295 9.34 -9.89 -11.15
CA THR A 295 10.35 -10.95 -11.33
C THR A 295 11.76 -10.43 -11.51
N MET A 296 11.96 -9.13 -11.81
CA MET A 296 13.29 -8.51 -11.91
C MET A 296 13.80 -7.93 -10.58
N VAL A 297 12.95 -7.84 -9.58
CA VAL A 297 13.27 -7.26 -8.26
C VAL A 297 13.47 -8.35 -7.20
N LEU A 298 13.04 -9.58 -7.51
CA LEU A 298 13.26 -10.77 -6.66
C LEU A 298 14.52 -11.51 -7.10
#